data_cb3f19715f88fb4b7e4161f048f92dd3
#
_entry.id   cb3f19715f88fb4b7e4161f048f92dd3
#
_cell.length_a   1.000
_cell.length_b   1.000
_cell.length_c   1.000
_cell.angle_alpha   90.00
_cell.angle_beta   90.00
_cell.angle_gamma   90.00
#
_symmetry.space_group_name_H-M   'P 1'
#
loop_
_entity.id
_entity.type
_entity.pdbx_description
1 polymer ?
#
loop_
_entity_poly.entity_id
_entity_poly.type
_entity_poly.pdbx_seq_one_letter_code
_entity_poly.pdbx_strand_id
1 'polypeptide(L)'
;MAAKRSKLYQSAANDPVLVDRAVAGDPRIVTVILNRPEKLNAISAAMWAKLGETMRALNAEPDIGCIVLRGAGDKAFGPGADISEFEKTRKTTKLAIAYGRTMHATLAAVGECRHPVVALIKGLCVGGSLEIASMCDLRIAGESARFGVPINRIGVIMAYPELSALVGLVGEAVAKEILLEARVFGAAEAKDKGLVTRVVADANVEEEAYLAAGRIAAGAPLSNRWHKKFARRLRSPKPLTRAEYLEGFANCDTKDYLEGYRAFLEKRRPKFEGR
;
A
#
# COMPACT_ATOMS: atom_id res chain seq x y z
N MET A 1 -6.79 -24.29 -24.98
CA MET A 1 -5.91 -23.15 -25.25
C MET A 1 -5.08 -22.89 -23.98
N ALA A 2 -3.77 -23.17 -24.00
CA ALA A 2 -2.88 -22.89 -22.88
C ALA A 2 -2.77 -21.38 -22.71
N ALA A 3 -3.24 -20.84 -21.58
CA ALA A 3 -3.05 -19.43 -21.23
C ALA A 3 -1.54 -19.15 -21.22
N LYS A 4 -1.07 -18.23 -22.06
CA LYS A 4 0.29 -17.69 -21.99
C LYS A 4 0.50 -17.21 -20.56
N ARG A 5 1.34 -17.89 -19.76
CA ARG A 5 1.80 -17.38 -18.48
C ARG A 5 2.42 -16.01 -18.76
N SER A 6 1.81 -14.96 -18.24
CA SER A 6 2.38 -13.63 -18.31
C SER A 6 3.76 -13.68 -17.64
N LYS A 7 4.76 -13.08 -18.31
CA LYS A 7 6.12 -13.03 -17.75
C LYS A 7 6.05 -12.30 -16.41
N LEU A 8 6.48 -12.97 -15.33
CA LEU A 8 6.47 -12.36 -13.99
C LEU A 8 7.35 -11.13 -14.00
N TYR A 9 6.85 -10.02 -13.40
CA TYR A 9 7.64 -8.81 -13.26
C TYR A 9 8.83 -9.03 -12.31
N GLN A 10 10.01 -8.61 -12.71
CA GLN A 10 11.25 -8.66 -11.93
C GLN A 10 11.92 -7.30 -11.97
N SER A 11 12.50 -6.88 -10.84
CA SER A 11 13.34 -5.69 -10.75
C SER A 11 14.81 -6.05 -11.01
N ALA A 12 15.60 -5.09 -11.53
CA ALA A 12 17.05 -5.23 -11.54
C ALA A 12 17.62 -5.02 -10.12
N ALA A 13 18.77 -5.61 -9.83
CA ALA A 13 19.37 -5.57 -8.49
C ALA A 13 19.64 -4.15 -7.96
N ASN A 14 19.91 -3.20 -8.87
CA ASN A 14 20.19 -1.79 -8.54
C ASN A 14 18.97 -0.87 -8.70
N ASP A 15 17.77 -1.43 -8.94
CA ASP A 15 16.57 -0.60 -9.05
C ASP A 15 16.27 0.09 -7.71
N PRO A 16 15.77 1.33 -7.73
CA PRO A 16 15.37 2.03 -6.51
C PRO A 16 14.12 1.44 -5.85
N VAL A 17 13.44 0.53 -6.55
CA VAL A 17 12.34 -0.29 -6.03
C VAL A 17 12.57 -1.73 -6.44
N LEU A 18 12.71 -2.60 -5.46
CA LEU A 18 12.93 -4.04 -5.68
C LEU A 18 11.65 -4.84 -5.55
N VAL A 19 11.61 -5.99 -6.21
CA VAL A 19 10.55 -6.99 -6.07
C VAL A 19 11.18 -8.29 -5.63
N ASP A 20 10.77 -8.79 -4.46
CA ASP A 20 11.20 -10.05 -3.89
C ASP A 20 10.01 -11.01 -3.76
N ARG A 21 10.19 -12.25 -4.21
CA ARG A 21 9.17 -13.30 -4.20
C ARG A 21 9.55 -14.48 -3.31
N ALA A 22 10.71 -14.43 -2.68
CA ALA A 22 11.25 -15.53 -1.91
C ALA A 22 11.04 -15.38 -0.39
N VAL A 23 10.98 -14.13 0.09
CA VAL A 23 11.00 -13.83 1.53
C VAL A 23 9.85 -14.48 2.29
N ALA A 24 8.66 -14.53 1.72
CA ALA A 24 7.48 -15.03 2.43
C ALA A 24 7.30 -16.57 2.40
N GLY A 25 8.07 -17.28 1.61
CA GLY A 25 7.89 -18.73 1.42
C GLY A 25 6.61 -19.16 0.69
N ASP A 26 5.67 -18.24 0.44
CA ASP A 26 4.47 -18.42 -0.39
C ASP A 26 4.62 -17.60 -1.68
N PRO A 27 4.63 -18.24 -2.86
CA PRO A 27 4.84 -17.53 -4.14
C PRO A 27 3.73 -16.54 -4.49
N ARG A 28 2.60 -16.59 -3.79
CA ARG A 28 1.50 -15.62 -3.95
C ARG A 28 1.72 -14.33 -3.15
N ILE A 29 2.73 -14.28 -2.29
CA ILE A 29 3.09 -13.09 -1.52
C ILE A 29 4.30 -12.45 -2.19
N VAL A 30 4.15 -11.20 -2.61
CA VAL A 30 5.20 -10.43 -3.28
C VAL A 30 5.61 -9.27 -2.39
N THR A 31 6.92 -9.13 -2.17
CA THR A 31 7.46 -8.00 -1.42
C THR A 31 7.96 -6.92 -2.38
N VAL A 32 7.50 -5.68 -2.17
CA VAL A 32 7.98 -4.47 -2.86
C VAL A 32 8.80 -3.67 -1.86
N ILE A 33 10.04 -3.34 -2.23
CA ILE A 33 11.00 -2.73 -1.32
C ILE A 33 11.43 -1.38 -1.87
N LEU A 34 11.22 -0.31 -1.09
CA LEU A 34 11.78 1.01 -1.35
C LEU A 34 13.28 0.93 -1.03
N ASN A 35 14.15 0.99 -2.06
CA ASN A 35 15.55 0.58 -1.95
C ASN A 35 16.52 1.77 -2.11
N ARG A 36 16.63 2.58 -1.07
CA ARG A 36 17.66 3.63 -0.90
C ARG A 36 18.09 3.72 0.57
N PRO A 37 18.58 2.63 1.18
CA PRO A 37 18.85 2.59 2.63
C PRO A 37 19.90 3.61 3.07
N GLU A 38 20.84 4.00 2.21
CA GLU A 38 21.84 5.05 2.45
C GLU A 38 21.24 6.46 2.62
N LYS A 39 20.01 6.67 2.14
CA LYS A 39 19.20 7.89 2.31
C LYS A 39 17.92 7.61 3.13
N LEU A 40 17.95 6.59 4.00
CA LEU A 40 16.78 6.16 4.78
C LEU A 40 15.53 5.90 3.91
N ASN A 41 15.70 5.51 2.65
CA ASN A 41 14.65 5.32 1.66
C ASN A 41 13.91 6.62 1.25
N ALA A 42 14.58 7.79 1.31
CA ALA A 42 14.03 9.04 0.78
C ALA A 42 13.65 8.89 -0.70
N ILE A 43 12.42 9.31 -1.03
CA ILE A 43 11.79 9.01 -2.30
C ILE A 43 12.21 10.05 -3.35
N SER A 44 13.08 9.64 -4.28
CA SER A 44 13.45 10.43 -5.44
C SER A 44 12.36 10.42 -6.52
N ALA A 45 12.45 11.33 -7.49
CA ALA A 45 11.57 11.35 -8.66
C ALA A 45 11.61 10.02 -9.44
N ALA A 46 12.79 9.43 -9.58
CA ALA A 46 12.97 8.11 -10.20
C ALA A 46 12.28 6.99 -9.40
N MET A 47 12.35 7.08 -8.08
CA MET A 47 11.73 6.10 -7.19
C MET A 47 10.18 6.17 -7.24
N TRP A 48 9.60 7.39 -7.33
CA TRP A 48 8.17 7.55 -7.60
C TRP A 48 7.76 6.86 -8.89
N ALA A 49 8.47 7.15 -9.99
CA ALA A 49 8.16 6.56 -11.30
C ALA A 49 8.26 5.02 -11.28
N LYS A 50 9.35 4.49 -10.68
CA LYS A 50 9.60 3.05 -10.61
C LYS A 50 8.58 2.33 -9.73
N LEU A 51 8.20 2.90 -8.58
CA LEU A 51 7.16 2.32 -7.72
C LEU A 51 5.83 2.23 -8.48
N GLY A 52 5.44 3.30 -9.19
CA GLY A 52 4.21 3.30 -9.99
C GLY A 52 4.23 2.25 -11.12
N GLU A 53 5.36 2.10 -11.83
CA GLU A 53 5.58 1.05 -12.83
C GLU A 53 5.43 -0.33 -12.20
N THR A 54 6.16 -0.58 -11.11
CA THR A 54 6.14 -1.84 -10.37
C THR A 54 4.73 -2.22 -9.93
N MET A 55 4.01 -1.30 -9.30
CA MET A 55 2.66 -1.59 -8.80
C MET A 55 1.66 -1.87 -9.94
N ARG A 56 1.77 -1.17 -11.07
CA ARG A 56 0.94 -1.46 -12.25
C ARG A 56 1.26 -2.82 -12.87
N ALA A 57 2.55 -3.18 -12.95
CA ALA A 57 2.97 -4.50 -13.44
C ALA A 57 2.44 -5.63 -12.55
N LEU A 58 2.61 -5.51 -11.23
CA LEU A 58 2.09 -6.49 -10.28
C LEU A 58 0.55 -6.55 -10.29
N ASN A 59 -0.13 -5.41 -10.47
CA ASN A 59 -1.58 -5.38 -10.60
C ASN A 59 -2.10 -6.23 -11.78
N ALA A 60 -1.30 -6.39 -12.84
CA ALA A 60 -1.67 -7.20 -14.01
C ALA A 60 -1.49 -8.72 -13.78
N GLU A 61 -0.69 -9.14 -12.82
CA GLU A 61 -0.43 -10.55 -12.52
C GLU A 61 -1.62 -11.19 -11.78
N PRO A 62 -2.20 -12.30 -12.28
CA PRO A 62 -3.42 -12.87 -11.68
C PRO A 62 -3.18 -13.60 -10.35
N ASP A 63 -1.99 -14.18 -10.16
CA ASP A 63 -1.72 -15.17 -9.11
C ASP A 63 -1.23 -14.56 -7.80
N ILE A 64 -1.17 -13.22 -7.69
CA ILE A 64 -0.79 -12.54 -6.46
C ILE A 64 -1.95 -12.56 -5.47
N GLY A 65 -1.69 -13.07 -4.27
CA GLY A 65 -2.61 -13.07 -3.13
C GLY A 65 -2.48 -11.83 -2.25
N CYS A 66 -1.24 -11.37 -2.02
CA CYS A 66 -0.95 -10.19 -1.22
C CYS A 66 0.39 -9.55 -1.62
N ILE A 67 0.47 -8.23 -1.51
CA ILE A 67 1.72 -7.47 -1.66
C ILE A 67 2.11 -6.92 -0.29
N VAL A 68 3.39 -7.10 0.10
CA VAL A 68 3.99 -6.43 1.26
C VAL A 68 4.86 -5.30 0.75
N LEU A 69 4.59 -4.06 1.16
CA LEU A 69 5.39 -2.88 0.82
C LEU A 69 6.21 -2.45 2.03
N ARG A 70 7.53 -2.34 1.87
CA ARG A 70 8.46 -1.98 2.96
C ARG A 70 9.61 -1.10 2.48
N GLY A 71 10.30 -0.47 3.41
CA GLY A 71 11.62 0.13 3.17
C GLY A 71 12.73 -0.93 3.26
N ALA A 72 13.86 -0.70 2.59
CA ALA A 72 15.07 -1.48 2.74
C ALA A 72 15.70 -1.21 4.12
N GLY A 73 16.23 -2.27 4.75
CA GLY A 73 16.79 -2.20 6.10
C GLY A 73 15.76 -2.00 7.20
N ASP A 74 16.24 -1.62 8.39
CA ASP A 74 15.42 -1.56 9.61
C ASP A 74 15.19 -0.13 10.16
N LYS A 75 15.86 0.87 9.57
CA LYS A 75 15.86 2.24 10.12
C LYS A 75 14.65 3.07 9.69
N ALA A 76 14.10 2.82 8.50
CA ALA A 76 13.01 3.63 7.97
C ALA A 76 12.19 2.89 6.91
N PHE A 77 10.89 3.06 6.95
CA PHE A 77 10.05 2.88 5.77
C PHE A 77 10.39 3.99 4.76
N GLY A 78 10.47 5.24 5.20
CA GLY A 78 11.01 6.37 4.48
C GLY A 78 10.73 7.71 5.16
N PRO A 79 11.62 8.72 5.01
CA PRO A 79 11.45 10.06 5.55
C PRO A 79 10.61 10.99 4.66
N GLY A 80 10.09 10.49 3.53
CA GLY A 80 9.36 11.28 2.53
C GLY A 80 10.17 11.57 1.29
N ALA A 81 9.79 12.61 0.56
CA ALA A 81 10.44 13.03 -0.68
C ALA A 81 11.89 13.47 -0.45
N ASP A 82 12.77 13.18 -1.42
CA ASP A 82 14.15 13.68 -1.41
C ASP A 82 14.16 15.19 -1.71
N ILE A 83 14.27 16.00 -0.65
CA ILE A 83 14.24 17.47 -0.74
C ILE A 83 15.40 18.01 -1.58
N SER A 84 16.52 17.28 -1.71
CA SER A 84 17.64 17.71 -2.54
C SER A 84 17.29 17.83 -4.03
N GLU A 85 16.18 17.20 -4.46
CA GLU A 85 15.68 17.30 -5.84
C GLU A 85 14.71 18.48 -6.06
N PHE A 86 14.29 19.22 -5.01
CA PHE A 86 13.21 20.21 -5.11
C PHE A 86 13.58 21.36 -6.06
N GLU A 87 14.83 21.80 -6.09
CA GLU A 87 15.29 22.83 -7.03
C GLU A 87 15.04 22.41 -8.50
N LYS A 88 15.19 21.13 -8.80
CA LYS A 88 14.98 20.57 -10.16
C LYS A 88 13.53 20.20 -10.44
N THR A 89 12.78 19.79 -9.42
CA THR A 89 11.48 19.14 -9.61
C THR A 89 10.30 19.99 -9.15
N ARG A 90 10.50 20.99 -8.27
CA ARG A 90 9.43 21.78 -7.65
C ARG A 90 9.67 23.28 -7.61
N LYS A 91 10.77 23.79 -8.19
CA LYS A 91 11.13 25.23 -8.18
C LYS A 91 10.04 26.14 -8.78
N THR A 92 9.25 25.66 -9.72
CA THR A 92 8.16 26.38 -10.35
C THR A 92 6.89 25.58 -10.33
N THR A 93 5.72 26.24 -10.42
CA THR A 93 4.41 25.57 -10.52
C THR A 93 4.38 24.54 -11.66
N LYS A 94 4.98 24.85 -12.81
CA LYS A 94 5.05 23.93 -13.95
C LYS A 94 5.79 22.64 -13.60
N LEU A 95 6.94 22.75 -12.94
CA LEU A 95 7.74 21.60 -12.49
C LEU A 95 7.00 20.82 -11.39
N ALA A 96 6.40 21.53 -10.43
CA ALA A 96 5.64 20.91 -9.35
C ALA A 96 4.43 20.11 -9.88
N ILE A 97 3.73 20.62 -10.91
CA ILE A 97 2.64 19.88 -11.57
C ILE A 97 3.17 18.60 -12.24
N ALA A 98 4.29 18.68 -12.95
CA ALA A 98 4.88 17.52 -13.61
C ALA A 98 5.30 16.44 -12.60
N TYR A 99 5.97 16.83 -11.52
CA TYR A 99 6.32 15.96 -10.40
C TYR A 99 5.07 15.35 -9.74
N GLY A 100 4.07 16.19 -9.43
CA GLY A 100 2.80 15.79 -8.82
C GLY A 100 2.06 14.75 -9.65
N ARG A 101 2.03 14.88 -10.97
CA ARG A 101 1.41 13.88 -11.87
C ARG A 101 2.03 12.49 -11.70
N THR A 102 3.36 12.40 -11.63
CA THR A 102 4.04 11.11 -11.42
C THR A 102 3.74 10.56 -10.04
N MET A 103 3.83 11.39 -9.00
CA MET A 103 3.56 11.02 -7.62
C MET A 103 2.10 10.55 -7.44
N HIS A 104 1.12 11.31 -7.93
CA HIS A 104 -0.31 10.96 -7.83
C HIS A 104 -0.64 9.68 -8.60
N ALA A 105 -0.06 9.50 -9.80
CA ALA A 105 -0.22 8.26 -10.58
C ALA A 105 0.37 7.05 -9.84
N THR A 106 1.43 7.25 -9.08
CA THR A 106 2.04 6.20 -8.25
C THR A 106 1.18 5.89 -7.03
N LEU A 107 0.73 6.91 -6.31
CA LEU A 107 -0.17 6.74 -5.17
C LEU A 107 -1.48 6.03 -5.60
N ALA A 108 -2.03 6.42 -6.75
CA ALA A 108 -3.17 5.72 -7.33
C ALA A 108 -2.86 4.26 -7.65
N ALA A 109 -1.68 3.96 -8.23
CA ALA A 109 -1.28 2.58 -8.53
C ALA A 109 -1.17 1.70 -7.28
N VAL A 110 -0.75 2.26 -6.13
CA VAL A 110 -0.75 1.54 -4.84
C VAL A 110 -2.18 1.35 -4.32
N GLY A 111 -2.96 2.43 -4.22
CA GLY A 111 -4.31 2.41 -3.63
C GLY A 111 -5.33 1.65 -4.47
N GLU A 112 -5.17 1.67 -5.81
CA GLU A 112 -6.07 1.02 -6.77
C GLU A 112 -5.62 -0.38 -7.17
N CYS A 113 -4.45 -0.83 -6.70
CA CYS A 113 -4.02 -2.21 -6.90
C CYS A 113 -5.14 -3.16 -6.50
N ARG A 114 -5.48 -4.10 -7.38
CA ARG A 114 -6.55 -5.08 -7.09
C ARG A 114 -6.16 -6.05 -5.99
N HIS A 115 -4.84 -6.30 -5.81
CA HIS A 115 -4.34 -7.16 -4.75
C HIS A 115 -4.31 -6.40 -3.42
N PRO A 116 -4.58 -7.05 -2.29
CA PRO A 116 -4.33 -6.48 -0.97
C PRO A 116 -2.87 -6.06 -0.81
N VAL A 117 -2.66 -4.89 -0.19
CA VAL A 117 -1.33 -4.32 0.07
C VAL A 117 -1.17 -4.07 1.56
N VAL A 118 -0.14 -4.66 2.15
CA VAL A 118 0.25 -4.48 3.55
C VAL A 118 1.50 -3.64 3.62
N ALA A 119 1.46 -2.48 4.29
CA ALA A 119 2.66 -1.73 4.64
C ALA A 119 3.31 -2.33 5.88
N LEU A 120 4.56 -2.78 5.76
CA LEU A 120 5.43 -3.19 6.85
C LEU A 120 6.31 -1.99 7.22
N ILE A 121 6.10 -1.42 8.41
CA ILE A 121 6.68 -0.14 8.79
C ILE A 121 7.66 -0.33 9.95
N LYS A 122 8.96 -0.13 9.66
CA LYS A 122 10.04 -0.01 10.64
C LYS A 122 10.54 1.44 10.65
N GLY A 123 10.80 1.99 11.84
CA GLY A 123 11.39 3.31 12.01
C GLY A 123 10.58 4.46 11.38
N LEU A 124 11.22 5.34 10.63
CA LEU A 124 10.57 6.55 10.09
C LEU A 124 9.58 6.23 8.96
N CYS A 125 8.37 6.79 9.05
CA CYS A 125 7.35 6.80 8.00
C CYS A 125 6.71 8.19 7.96
N VAL A 126 7.34 9.13 7.25
CA VAL A 126 7.04 10.57 7.34
C VAL A 126 6.82 11.16 5.94
N GLY A 127 5.98 12.19 5.82
CA GLY A 127 5.72 12.91 4.56
C GLY A 127 5.25 11.98 3.45
N GLY A 128 5.88 12.05 2.27
CA GLY A 128 5.52 11.22 1.11
C GLY A 128 5.55 9.71 1.37
N SER A 129 6.35 9.25 2.33
CA SER A 129 6.35 7.84 2.74
C SER A 129 5.09 7.47 3.52
N LEU A 130 4.58 8.39 4.35
CA LEU A 130 3.29 8.22 5.02
C LEU A 130 2.14 8.29 4.01
N GLU A 131 2.26 9.11 2.97
CA GLU A 131 1.28 9.14 1.87
C GLU A 131 1.19 7.77 1.17
N ILE A 132 2.34 7.14 0.84
CA ILE A 132 2.36 5.78 0.29
C ILE A 132 1.73 4.78 1.26
N ALA A 133 2.14 4.80 2.54
CA ALA A 133 1.60 3.90 3.54
C ALA A 133 0.08 4.06 3.73
N SER A 134 -0.44 5.30 3.60
CA SER A 134 -1.87 5.60 3.67
C SER A 134 -2.68 5.02 2.51
N MET A 135 -2.03 4.73 1.37
CA MET A 135 -2.66 4.06 0.23
C MET A 135 -2.73 2.54 0.38
N CYS A 136 -1.95 1.95 1.28
CA CYS A 136 -2.00 0.51 1.55
C CYS A 136 -3.30 0.13 2.30
N ASP A 137 -3.71 -1.15 2.20
CA ASP A 137 -4.91 -1.63 2.89
C ASP A 137 -4.68 -1.78 4.40
N LEU A 138 -3.56 -2.37 4.78
CA LEU A 138 -3.16 -2.51 6.18
C LEU A 138 -1.79 -1.84 6.40
N ARG A 139 -1.56 -1.36 7.63
CA ARG A 139 -0.30 -0.78 8.11
C ARG A 139 0.06 -1.48 9.41
N ILE A 140 1.17 -2.23 9.40
CA ILE A 140 1.70 -2.94 10.56
C ILE A 140 3.04 -2.31 10.91
N ALA A 141 3.17 -1.80 12.10
CA ALA A 141 4.30 -0.99 12.53
C ALA A 141 4.98 -1.56 13.77
N GLY A 142 6.29 -1.40 13.85
CA GLY A 142 7.04 -1.59 15.08
C GLY A 142 6.74 -0.47 16.09
N GLU A 143 6.89 -0.76 17.37
CA GLU A 143 6.63 0.19 18.46
C GLU A 143 7.53 1.43 18.43
N SER A 144 8.76 1.32 17.88
CA SER A 144 9.67 2.45 17.71
C SER A 144 9.34 3.32 16.47
N ALA A 145 8.38 2.93 15.65
CA ALA A 145 8.05 3.65 14.41
C ALA A 145 7.55 5.07 14.69
N ARG A 146 7.88 6.00 13.78
CA ARG A 146 7.58 7.43 13.88
C ARG A 146 6.81 7.89 12.66
N PHE A 147 5.76 8.67 12.87
CA PHE A 147 4.82 9.14 11.86
C PHE A 147 4.66 10.64 11.91
N GLY A 148 4.34 11.25 10.78
CA GLY A 148 4.03 12.68 10.71
C GLY A 148 4.12 13.22 9.28
N VAL A 149 3.63 14.45 9.11
CA VAL A 149 3.67 15.17 7.81
C VAL A 149 4.13 16.61 8.07
N PRO A 150 5.42 16.85 8.41
CA PRO A 150 5.92 18.16 8.82
C PRO A 150 6.21 19.10 7.62
N ILE A 151 5.42 19.03 6.55
CA ILE A 151 5.66 19.72 5.27
C ILE A 151 5.41 21.22 5.35
N ASN A 152 4.54 21.69 6.26
CA ASN A 152 4.30 23.12 6.47
C ASN A 152 5.54 23.86 6.96
N ARG A 153 6.49 23.18 7.63
CA ARG A 153 7.76 23.75 8.10
C ARG A 153 8.67 24.19 6.95
N ILE A 154 8.43 23.69 5.75
CA ILE A 154 9.17 24.05 4.54
C ILE A 154 8.26 24.66 3.46
N GLY A 155 7.05 25.10 3.84
CA GLY A 155 6.10 25.75 2.93
C GLY A 155 5.49 24.83 1.86
N VAL A 156 5.59 23.51 2.03
CA VAL A 156 4.98 22.52 1.13
C VAL A 156 3.55 22.22 1.60
N ILE A 157 2.65 22.02 0.66
CA ILE A 157 1.27 21.59 0.91
C ILE A 157 1.05 20.18 0.42
N MET A 158 0.11 19.47 1.05
CA MET A 158 -0.43 18.21 0.57
C MET A 158 -1.57 18.51 -0.42
N ALA A 159 -1.47 18.02 -1.66
CA ALA A 159 -2.50 18.25 -2.65
C ALA A 159 -3.74 17.36 -2.41
N TYR A 160 -4.84 17.65 -3.11
CA TYR A 160 -6.11 16.95 -2.88
C TYR A 160 -6.04 15.42 -2.93
N PRO A 161 -5.31 14.77 -3.86
CA PRO A 161 -5.27 13.31 -3.91
C PRO A 161 -4.64 12.69 -2.66
N GLU A 162 -3.50 13.22 -2.18
CA GLU A 162 -2.82 12.72 -0.97
C GLU A 162 -3.64 13.02 0.27
N LEU A 163 -4.17 14.26 0.37
CA LEU A 163 -4.99 14.69 1.49
C LEU A 163 -6.27 13.88 1.61
N SER A 164 -6.92 13.59 0.48
CA SER A 164 -8.12 12.74 0.45
C SER A 164 -7.87 11.36 1.02
N ALA A 165 -6.70 10.77 0.76
CA ALA A 165 -6.32 9.47 1.33
C ALA A 165 -6.13 9.55 2.85
N LEU A 166 -5.44 10.57 3.34
CA LEU A 166 -5.23 10.78 4.78
C LEU A 166 -6.55 11.04 5.49
N VAL A 167 -7.38 11.95 4.97
CA VAL A 167 -8.72 12.25 5.52
C VAL A 167 -9.62 11.00 5.52
N GLY A 168 -9.59 10.23 4.44
CA GLY A 168 -10.36 8.98 4.34
C GLY A 168 -9.90 7.89 5.32
N LEU A 169 -8.69 7.99 5.85
CA LEU A 169 -8.12 7.03 6.80
C LEU A 169 -8.38 7.45 8.26
N VAL A 170 -8.14 8.72 8.60
CA VAL A 170 -8.16 9.18 9.99
C VAL A 170 -9.25 10.24 10.29
N GLY A 171 -10.02 10.64 9.29
CA GLY A 171 -10.99 11.73 9.40
C GLY A 171 -10.36 13.12 9.29
N GLU A 172 -11.20 14.13 9.04
CA GLU A 172 -10.77 15.50 8.78
C GLU A 172 -10.04 16.13 9.98
N ALA A 173 -10.56 15.94 11.20
CA ALA A 173 -10.00 16.55 12.40
C ALA A 173 -8.57 16.07 12.67
N VAL A 174 -8.34 14.77 12.64
CA VAL A 174 -7.02 14.17 12.88
C VAL A 174 -6.06 14.50 11.71
N ALA A 175 -6.53 14.51 10.47
CA ALA A 175 -5.72 14.93 9.33
C ALA A 175 -5.24 16.38 9.48
N LYS A 176 -6.10 17.30 9.92
CA LYS A 176 -5.73 18.69 10.24
C LYS A 176 -4.71 18.77 11.36
N GLU A 177 -4.91 18.05 12.47
CA GLU A 177 -3.95 17.99 13.56
C GLU A 177 -2.55 17.58 13.05
N ILE A 178 -2.45 16.48 12.29
CA ILE A 178 -1.19 15.97 11.73
C ILE A 178 -0.50 17.03 10.86
N LEU A 179 -1.27 17.74 10.03
CA LEU A 179 -0.73 18.70 9.05
C LEU A 179 -0.41 20.06 9.66
N LEU A 180 -1.27 20.57 10.55
CA LEU A 180 -1.14 21.91 11.11
C LEU A 180 -0.11 21.96 12.24
N GLU A 181 -0.10 20.97 13.14
CA GLU A 181 0.92 20.87 14.18
C GLU A 181 2.28 20.40 13.62
N ALA A 182 2.27 19.63 12.54
CA ALA A 182 3.47 19.13 11.89
C ALA A 182 4.41 18.39 12.88
N ARG A 183 3.84 17.71 13.88
CA ARG A 183 4.60 16.88 14.81
C ARG A 183 5.00 15.56 14.16
N VAL A 184 6.09 15.01 14.65
CA VAL A 184 6.42 13.60 14.47
C VAL A 184 6.07 12.89 15.78
N PHE A 185 5.20 11.89 15.69
CA PHE A 185 4.63 11.17 16.83
C PHE A 185 4.90 9.67 16.77
N GLY A 186 4.69 8.96 17.87
CA GLY A 186 5.00 7.54 18.00
C GLY A 186 3.92 6.60 17.46
N ALA A 187 4.25 5.31 17.43
CA ALA A 187 3.38 4.26 16.93
C ALA A 187 2.09 4.10 17.75
N ALA A 188 2.15 4.24 19.06
CA ALA A 188 0.97 4.17 19.94
C ALA A 188 -0.05 5.25 19.57
N GLU A 189 0.39 6.52 19.48
CA GLU A 189 -0.46 7.64 19.08
C GLU A 189 -1.00 7.44 17.64
N ALA A 190 -0.16 6.92 16.72
CA ALA A 190 -0.60 6.61 15.37
C ALA A 190 -1.71 5.54 15.34
N LYS A 191 -1.65 4.57 16.25
CA LYS A 191 -2.68 3.55 16.42
C LYS A 191 -3.98 4.15 16.97
N ASP A 192 -3.90 4.99 17.99
CA ASP A 192 -5.05 5.64 18.59
C ASP A 192 -5.78 6.57 17.62
N LYS A 193 -5.02 7.24 16.73
CA LYS A 193 -5.55 8.06 15.63
C LYS A 193 -6.14 7.26 14.46
N GLY A 194 -6.07 5.93 14.48
CA GLY A 194 -6.51 5.08 13.37
C GLY A 194 -5.56 5.06 12.16
N LEU A 195 -4.40 5.71 12.25
CA LEU A 195 -3.42 5.78 11.16
C LEU A 195 -2.73 4.43 10.95
N VAL A 196 -2.55 3.62 11.98
CA VAL A 196 -1.89 2.31 11.94
C VAL A 196 -2.86 1.21 12.35
N THR A 197 -2.86 0.09 11.60
CA THR A 197 -3.75 -1.04 11.87
C THR A 197 -3.32 -1.84 13.10
N ARG A 198 -2.01 -2.11 13.22
CA ARG A 198 -1.39 -2.85 14.34
C ARG A 198 -0.05 -2.25 14.69
N VAL A 199 0.26 -2.28 15.99
CA VAL A 199 1.58 -1.99 16.53
C VAL A 199 2.04 -3.22 17.30
N VAL A 200 3.27 -3.66 17.06
CA VAL A 200 3.90 -4.80 17.71
C VAL A 200 5.34 -4.46 18.09
N ALA A 201 5.97 -5.26 18.94
CA ALA A 201 7.38 -5.09 19.24
C ALA A 201 8.23 -5.09 17.95
N ASP A 202 9.27 -4.27 17.90
CA ASP A 202 10.11 -4.11 16.71
C ASP A 202 10.68 -5.44 16.18
N ALA A 203 11.04 -6.34 17.09
CA ALA A 203 11.54 -7.67 16.74
C ALA A 203 10.50 -8.52 15.97
N ASN A 204 9.21 -8.26 16.16
CA ASN A 204 8.11 -9.09 15.64
C ASN A 204 7.40 -8.46 14.43
N VAL A 205 7.73 -7.22 14.07
CA VAL A 205 6.97 -6.48 13.04
C VAL A 205 7.02 -7.14 11.67
N GLU A 206 8.16 -7.72 11.32
CA GLU A 206 8.35 -8.42 10.06
C GLU A 206 7.52 -9.70 10.01
N GLU A 207 7.64 -10.53 11.05
CA GLU A 207 6.85 -11.74 11.18
C GLU A 207 5.35 -11.47 11.14
N GLU A 208 4.85 -10.49 11.92
CA GLU A 208 3.42 -10.17 11.96
C GLU A 208 2.89 -9.66 10.61
N ALA A 209 3.70 -8.88 9.88
CA ALA A 209 3.31 -8.41 8.55
C ALA A 209 3.18 -9.58 7.55
N TYR A 210 4.13 -10.52 7.55
CA TYR A 210 4.07 -11.70 6.68
C TYR A 210 3.01 -12.71 7.13
N LEU A 211 2.76 -12.87 8.42
CA LEU A 211 1.63 -13.66 8.92
C LEU A 211 0.29 -13.06 8.47
N ALA A 212 0.16 -11.73 8.51
CA ALA A 212 -1.04 -11.05 7.99
C ALA A 212 -1.18 -11.27 6.48
N ALA A 213 -0.10 -11.11 5.71
CA ALA A 213 -0.09 -11.38 4.27
C ALA A 213 -0.45 -12.84 3.95
N GLY A 214 0.05 -13.80 4.75
CA GLY A 214 -0.30 -15.22 4.64
C GLY A 214 -1.77 -15.50 4.89
N ARG A 215 -2.36 -14.89 5.93
CA ARG A 215 -3.82 -14.99 6.20
C ARG A 215 -4.64 -14.43 5.04
N ILE A 216 -4.22 -13.30 4.46
CA ILE A 216 -4.86 -12.68 3.30
C ILE A 216 -4.74 -13.59 2.06
N ALA A 217 -3.54 -14.08 1.77
CA ALA A 217 -3.28 -14.94 0.61
C ALA A 217 -3.97 -16.31 0.71
N ALA A 218 -4.27 -16.79 1.93
CA ALA A 218 -5.04 -18.00 2.15
C ALA A 218 -6.55 -17.85 1.88
N GLY A 219 -7.07 -16.61 1.83
CA GLY A 219 -8.47 -16.32 1.50
C GLY A 219 -8.73 -16.35 -0.01
N ALA A 220 -10.02 -16.41 -0.38
CA ALA A 220 -10.46 -16.36 -1.77
C ALA A 220 -10.01 -15.04 -2.44
N PRO A 221 -9.17 -15.09 -3.50
CA PRO A 221 -8.60 -13.89 -4.10
C PRO A 221 -9.63 -12.92 -4.65
N LEU A 222 -10.71 -13.43 -5.26
CA LEU A 222 -11.79 -12.59 -5.79
C LEU A 222 -12.56 -11.88 -4.65
N SER A 223 -12.84 -12.56 -3.56
CA SER A 223 -13.51 -11.95 -2.40
C SER A 223 -12.68 -10.81 -1.83
N ASN A 224 -11.37 -11.01 -1.64
CA ASN A 224 -10.46 -9.97 -1.16
C ASN A 224 -10.43 -8.75 -2.11
N ARG A 225 -10.41 -8.99 -3.43
CA ARG A 225 -10.43 -7.92 -4.45
C ARG A 225 -11.74 -7.14 -4.45
N TRP A 226 -12.89 -7.82 -4.32
CA TRP A 226 -14.20 -7.18 -4.22
C TRP A 226 -14.35 -6.38 -2.93
N HIS A 227 -14.00 -6.93 -1.78
CA HIS A 227 -14.04 -6.19 -0.51
C HIS A 227 -13.21 -4.91 -0.58
N LYS A 228 -11.99 -4.97 -1.13
CA LYS A 228 -11.15 -3.78 -1.35
C LYS A 228 -11.81 -2.78 -2.30
N LYS A 229 -12.34 -3.24 -3.44
CA LYS A 229 -13.06 -2.41 -4.41
C LYS A 229 -14.27 -1.73 -3.78
N PHE A 230 -15.10 -2.49 -3.07
CA PHE A 230 -16.35 -2.00 -2.47
C PHE A 230 -16.08 -1.00 -1.34
N ALA A 231 -15.15 -1.29 -0.43
CA ALA A 231 -14.77 -0.38 0.63
C ALA A 231 -14.27 0.97 0.06
N ARG A 232 -13.47 0.93 -1.01
CA ARG A 232 -13.02 2.16 -1.70
C ARG A 232 -14.17 2.91 -2.36
N ARG A 233 -15.10 2.18 -3.04
CA ARG A 233 -16.27 2.79 -3.69
C ARG A 233 -17.16 3.53 -2.71
N LEU A 234 -17.31 2.99 -1.49
CA LEU A 234 -18.16 3.59 -0.45
C LEU A 234 -17.61 4.91 0.12
N ARG A 235 -16.36 5.31 -0.20
CA ARG A 235 -15.86 6.67 0.10
C ARG A 235 -16.56 7.74 -0.74
N SER A 236 -17.15 7.37 -1.88
CA SER A 236 -17.92 8.28 -2.70
C SER A 236 -19.34 8.41 -2.13
N PRO A 237 -19.88 9.63 -1.93
CA PRO A 237 -21.24 9.82 -1.44
C PRO A 237 -22.31 9.52 -2.50
N LYS A 238 -21.91 9.25 -3.75
CA LYS A 238 -22.87 8.95 -4.84
C LYS A 238 -23.59 7.64 -4.55
N PRO A 239 -24.93 7.59 -4.74
CA PRO A 239 -25.70 6.37 -4.61
C PRO A 239 -25.10 5.23 -5.45
N LEU A 240 -25.29 3.99 -4.99
CA LEU A 240 -24.90 2.82 -5.77
C LEU A 240 -25.79 2.70 -7.01
N THR A 241 -25.18 2.39 -8.14
CA THR A 241 -25.91 2.02 -9.35
C THR A 241 -26.46 0.60 -9.21
N ARG A 242 -27.45 0.24 -10.04
CA ARG A 242 -27.98 -1.14 -10.10
C ARG A 242 -26.85 -2.15 -10.43
N ALA A 243 -25.91 -1.80 -11.31
CA ALA A 243 -24.80 -2.67 -11.66
C ALA A 243 -23.87 -2.93 -10.47
N GLU A 244 -23.53 -1.88 -9.70
CA GLU A 244 -22.71 -2.01 -8.48
C GLU A 244 -23.43 -2.83 -7.40
N TYR A 245 -24.75 -2.67 -7.26
CA TYR A 245 -25.55 -3.50 -6.34
C TYR A 245 -25.50 -4.97 -6.74
N LEU A 246 -25.72 -5.29 -8.03
CA LEU A 246 -25.68 -6.66 -8.54
C LEU A 246 -24.29 -7.29 -8.47
N GLU A 247 -23.22 -6.49 -8.66
CA GLU A 247 -21.84 -6.96 -8.51
C GLU A 247 -21.58 -7.53 -7.11
N GLY A 248 -22.29 -7.06 -6.07
CA GLY A 248 -22.19 -7.59 -4.71
C GLY A 248 -22.55 -9.09 -4.56
N PHE A 249 -23.18 -9.68 -5.58
CA PHE A 249 -23.58 -11.09 -5.60
C PHE A 249 -22.79 -11.93 -6.62
N ALA A 250 -21.88 -11.31 -7.39
CA ALA A 250 -21.15 -11.98 -8.46
C ALA A 250 -20.21 -13.09 -7.98
N ASN A 251 -19.88 -13.11 -6.69
CA ASN A 251 -19.07 -14.18 -6.09
C ASN A 251 -19.75 -15.55 -6.17
N CYS A 252 -21.09 -15.61 -6.16
CA CYS A 252 -21.84 -16.87 -6.17
C CYS A 252 -21.61 -17.71 -7.44
N ASP A 253 -21.24 -17.08 -8.55
CA ASP A 253 -20.95 -17.73 -9.83
C ASP A 253 -19.48 -18.14 -9.98
N THR A 254 -18.64 -17.97 -8.93
CA THR A 254 -17.22 -18.29 -8.99
C THR A 254 -16.91 -19.70 -8.52
N LYS A 255 -15.85 -20.29 -9.05
CA LYS A 255 -15.31 -21.57 -8.57
C LYS A 255 -14.83 -21.47 -7.11
N ASP A 256 -14.26 -20.32 -6.74
CA ASP A 256 -13.80 -20.08 -5.38
C ASP A 256 -14.93 -20.09 -4.36
N TYR A 257 -16.12 -19.59 -4.72
CA TYR A 257 -17.30 -19.68 -3.84
C TYR A 257 -17.72 -21.13 -3.63
N LEU A 258 -17.84 -21.91 -4.71
CA LEU A 258 -18.17 -23.33 -4.65
C LEU A 258 -17.15 -24.11 -3.82
N GLU A 259 -15.87 -23.89 -4.06
CA GLU A 259 -14.77 -24.52 -3.31
C GLU A 259 -14.83 -24.15 -1.84
N GLY A 260 -15.04 -22.87 -1.53
CA GLY A 260 -15.02 -22.35 -0.17
C GLY A 260 -16.07 -23.00 0.72
N TYR A 261 -17.36 -22.99 0.30
CA TYR A 261 -18.40 -23.57 1.14
C TYR A 261 -18.34 -25.10 1.19
N ARG A 262 -17.93 -25.78 0.09
CA ARG A 262 -17.74 -27.24 0.09
C ARG A 262 -16.62 -27.64 1.04
N ALA A 263 -15.46 -27.00 0.94
CA ALA A 263 -14.33 -27.24 1.83
C ALA A 263 -14.70 -27.04 3.31
N PHE A 264 -15.52 -26.01 3.60
CA PHE A 264 -16.04 -25.78 4.96
C PHE A 264 -16.92 -26.92 5.47
N LEU A 265 -17.87 -27.39 4.65
CA LEU A 265 -18.76 -28.52 4.99
C LEU A 265 -17.96 -29.82 5.17
N GLU A 266 -16.95 -30.04 4.35
CA GLU A 266 -16.06 -31.22 4.36
C GLU A 266 -14.94 -31.10 5.41
N LYS A 267 -14.85 -30.00 6.17
CA LYS A 267 -13.83 -29.72 7.21
C LYS A 267 -12.39 -29.83 6.68
N ARG A 268 -12.15 -29.43 5.43
CA ARG A 268 -10.83 -29.39 4.80
C ARG A 268 -10.41 -27.95 4.47
N ARG A 269 -9.13 -27.76 4.19
CA ARG A 269 -8.65 -26.47 3.67
C ARG A 269 -9.10 -26.24 2.23
N PRO A 270 -9.64 -25.06 1.89
CA PRO A 270 -10.02 -24.72 0.52
C PRO A 270 -8.77 -24.52 -0.36
N LYS A 271 -8.94 -24.73 -1.68
CA LYS A 271 -7.93 -24.49 -2.70
C LYS A 271 -8.47 -23.46 -3.69
N PHE A 272 -8.30 -22.19 -3.39
CA PHE A 272 -8.77 -21.09 -4.21
C PHE A 272 -7.90 -20.87 -5.44
N GLU A 273 -8.53 -20.56 -6.58
CA GLU A 273 -7.87 -20.35 -7.87
C GLU A 273 -8.05 -18.91 -8.42
N GLY A 274 -8.85 -18.08 -7.77
CA GLY A 274 -9.12 -16.71 -8.19
C GLY A 274 -10.04 -16.61 -9.43
N ARG A 275 -10.93 -17.55 -9.62
CA ARG A 275 -11.84 -17.65 -10.79
C ARG A 275 -13.21 -18.26 -10.43
#